data_89df6ddc02feb55bd81190fb75e4269e
#
_entry.id   89df6ddc02feb55bd81190fb75e4269e
#
_cell.length_a   1.000
_cell.length_b   1.000
_cell.length_c   1.000
_cell.angle_alpha   90.00
_cell.angle_beta   90.00
_cell.angle_gamma   90.00
#
_symmetry.space_group_name_H-M   'P 1'
#
loop_
_entity.id
_entity.type
_entity.pdbx_description
1 polymer ?
#
loop_
_entity_poly.entity_id
_entity_poly.type
_entity_poly.pdbx_seq_one_letter_code
_entity_poly.pdbx_strand_id
1 'polypeptide(L)'
;MALPKQDTDGQSLRLAVLIDADNAQASVIDGLLAEIARFGEASVKRIYGDFTSPNSAQWKKVLNQYAIKPVQQFAYTTGKNATDSTMIIDAMDLLYTRRFDGFCLVSSDSDFTGLALRIREEGLSVIGFGEEKTPDAFRNACHKFIFTEVLRPSVAEPVTAPPKVETALAKTVTPATPAPVVNSKP
;
A
#
# COMPACT_ATOMS: atom_id res chain seq x y z
N MET A 1 8.64 16.30 16.43
CA MET A 1 9.92 15.70 16.09
C MET A 1 10.15 15.94 14.60
N ALA A 2 11.10 16.77 14.23
CA ALA A 2 11.28 17.22 12.84
C ALA A 2 11.87 16.09 12.00
N LEU A 3 11.30 15.89 10.80
CA LEU A 3 11.91 15.07 9.75
C LEU A 3 13.29 15.67 9.42
N PRO A 4 14.30 14.83 9.11
CA PRO A 4 15.58 15.36 8.63
C PRO A 4 15.31 16.24 7.41
N LYS A 5 16.03 17.38 7.36
CA LYS A 5 15.92 18.38 6.30
C LYS A 5 16.03 17.70 4.94
N GLN A 6 15.07 18.02 4.05
CA GLN A 6 15.33 17.89 2.62
C GLN A 6 16.58 18.69 2.32
N ASP A 7 17.60 18.00 1.83
CA ASP A 7 18.81 18.68 1.36
C ASP A 7 18.41 19.64 0.24
N THR A 8 18.86 20.87 0.36
CA THR A 8 18.50 22.02 -0.47
C THR A 8 19.02 21.96 -1.91
N ASP A 9 19.44 20.78 -2.37
CA ASP A 9 20.04 20.59 -3.70
C ASP A 9 19.12 19.84 -4.70
N GLY A 10 17.85 19.74 -4.42
CA GLY A 10 16.86 19.18 -5.36
C GLY A 10 17.00 17.67 -5.63
N GLN A 11 17.89 16.98 -4.94
CA GLN A 11 18.11 15.55 -5.11
C GLN A 11 17.12 14.75 -4.24
N SER A 12 16.32 13.91 -4.89
CA SER A 12 15.39 13.01 -4.21
C SER A 12 16.16 11.97 -3.37
N LEU A 13 15.71 11.70 -2.14
CA LEU A 13 16.33 10.69 -1.27
C LEU A 13 16.29 9.32 -1.95
N ARG A 14 17.41 8.60 -1.91
CA ARG A 14 17.50 7.23 -2.42
C ARG A 14 17.10 6.24 -1.33
N LEU A 15 16.02 5.53 -1.56
CA LEU A 15 15.43 4.62 -0.60
C LEU A 15 15.61 3.16 -1.00
N ALA A 16 15.96 2.32 -0.02
CA ALA A 16 15.91 0.86 -0.14
C ALA A 16 14.57 0.37 0.45
N VAL A 17 13.74 -0.25 -0.38
CA VAL A 17 12.43 -0.79 0.01
C VAL A 17 12.54 -2.30 0.17
N LEU A 18 12.33 -2.77 1.41
CA LEU A 18 12.44 -4.17 1.79
C LEU A 18 11.07 -4.64 2.32
N ILE A 19 10.50 -5.64 1.68
CA ILE A 19 9.13 -6.11 1.91
C ILE A 19 9.17 -7.54 2.42
N ASP A 20 8.57 -7.75 3.57
CA ASP A 20 8.32 -9.08 4.12
C ASP A 20 7.00 -9.63 3.54
N ALA A 21 7.09 -10.66 2.69
CA ALA A 21 5.94 -11.24 2.00
C ALA A 21 4.99 -12.00 2.94
N ASP A 22 5.48 -12.44 4.09
CA ASP A 22 4.67 -13.18 5.07
C ASP A 22 3.73 -12.24 5.86
N ASN A 23 4.14 -10.97 5.99
CA ASN A 23 3.41 -9.93 6.71
C ASN A 23 2.81 -8.83 5.84
N ALA A 24 3.13 -8.78 4.54
CA ALA A 24 2.58 -7.79 3.62
C ALA A 24 1.50 -8.41 2.71
N GLN A 25 0.61 -7.55 2.21
CA GLN A 25 -0.41 -7.95 1.24
C GLN A 25 -0.12 -7.34 -0.14
N ALA A 26 -0.22 -8.16 -1.19
CA ALA A 26 0.03 -7.70 -2.56
C ALA A 26 -0.92 -6.55 -2.99
N SER A 27 -2.12 -6.49 -2.42
CA SER A 27 -3.13 -5.47 -2.73
C SER A 27 -2.77 -4.05 -2.30
N VAL A 28 -1.85 -3.89 -1.33
CA VAL A 28 -1.44 -2.57 -0.84
C VAL A 28 -0.23 -1.99 -1.58
N ILE A 29 0.41 -2.75 -2.46
CA ILE A 29 1.70 -2.37 -3.07
C ILE A 29 1.60 -1.09 -3.90
N ASP A 30 0.50 -0.90 -4.63
CA ASP A 30 0.29 0.33 -5.41
C ASP A 30 0.30 1.58 -4.52
N GLY A 31 -0.56 1.58 -3.50
CA GLY A 31 -0.61 2.67 -2.52
C GLY A 31 0.69 2.82 -1.72
N LEU A 32 1.36 1.70 -1.39
CA LEU A 32 2.63 1.70 -0.69
C LEU A 32 3.72 2.42 -1.52
N LEU A 33 3.88 2.05 -2.78
CA LEU A 33 4.89 2.68 -3.65
C LEU A 33 4.55 4.15 -3.95
N ALA A 34 3.26 4.49 -4.08
CA ALA A 34 2.83 5.88 -4.20
C ALA A 34 3.16 6.70 -2.95
N GLU A 35 2.97 6.14 -1.76
CA GLU A 35 3.35 6.81 -0.51
C GLU A 35 4.87 6.93 -0.34
N ILE A 36 5.64 5.89 -0.70
CA ILE A 36 7.11 5.91 -0.68
C ILE A 36 7.65 7.02 -1.59
N ALA A 37 7.05 7.20 -2.78
CA ALA A 37 7.47 8.23 -3.73
C ALA A 37 7.37 9.65 -3.17
N ARG A 38 6.60 9.89 -2.11
CA ARG A 38 6.54 11.17 -1.40
C ARG A 38 7.75 11.45 -0.52
N PHE A 39 8.50 10.42 -0.18
CA PHE A 39 9.71 10.52 0.66
C PHE A 39 10.99 10.49 -0.16
N GLY A 40 10.97 9.82 -1.30
CA GLY A 40 12.15 9.67 -2.14
C GLY A 40 11.97 8.68 -3.27
N GLU A 41 13.06 8.37 -3.94
CA GLU A 41 13.13 7.39 -5.01
C GLU A 41 13.39 5.98 -4.46
N ALA A 42 12.52 5.02 -4.77
CA ALA A 42 12.73 3.61 -4.46
C ALA A 42 13.79 3.00 -5.38
N SER A 43 15.07 3.26 -5.11
CA SER A 43 16.21 2.79 -5.93
C SER A 43 16.41 1.28 -5.85
N VAL A 44 16.04 0.66 -4.74
CA VAL A 44 15.99 -0.79 -4.54
C VAL A 44 14.63 -1.18 -4.04
N LYS A 45 14.03 -2.20 -4.67
CA LYS A 45 12.77 -2.83 -4.24
C LYS A 45 12.97 -4.33 -4.17
N ARG A 46 12.93 -4.91 -2.98
CA ARG A 46 13.08 -6.35 -2.74
C ARG A 46 11.95 -6.86 -1.87
N ILE A 47 11.53 -8.08 -2.13
CA ILE A 47 10.56 -8.79 -1.32
C ILE A 47 11.10 -10.17 -0.95
N TYR A 48 10.93 -10.54 0.30
CA TYR A 48 11.48 -11.76 0.90
C TYR A 48 10.35 -12.70 1.26
N GLY A 49 10.49 -13.98 0.92
CA GLY A 49 9.48 -14.99 1.24
C GLY A 49 9.63 -16.27 0.45
N ASP A 50 8.76 -17.23 0.72
CA ASP A 50 8.69 -18.48 -0.05
C ASP A 50 7.63 -18.35 -1.17
N PHE A 51 8.12 -18.09 -2.39
CA PHE A 51 7.28 -17.92 -3.58
C PHE A 51 6.91 -19.25 -4.26
N THR A 52 7.29 -20.39 -3.69
CA THR A 52 6.85 -21.72 -4.16
C THR A 52 5.48 -22.10 -3.57
N SER A 53 5.08 -21.46 -2.49
CA SER A 53 3.78 -21.67 -1.86
C SER A 53 2.63 -21.18 -2.74
N PRO A 54 1.48 -21.89 -2.78
CA PRO A 54 0.28 -21.42 -3.47
C PRO A 54 -0.21 -20.04 -3.01
N ASN A 55 0.00 -19.70 -1.74
CA ASN A 55 -0.39 -18.41 -1.16
C ASN A 55 0.38 -17.22 -1.74
N SER A 56 1.54 -17.47 -2.33
CA SER A 56 2.36 -16.43 -2.96
C SER A 56 1.98 -16.12 -4.42
N ALA A 57 1.00 -16.84 -4.98
CA ALA A 57 0.56 -16.61 -6.37
C ALA A 57 0.09 -15.17 -6.65
N GLN A 58 -0.49 -14.49 -5.65
CA GLN A 58 -0.88 -13.09 -5.73
C GLN A 58 0.29 -12.15 -6.03
N TRP A 59 1.51 -12.52 -5.63
CA TRP A 59 2.70 -11.70 -5.81
C TRP A 59 3.22 -11.70 -7.26
N LYS A 60 3.05 -12.78 -8.03
CA LYS A 60 3.60 -12.91 -9.39
C LYS A 60 3.29 -11.72 -10.29
N LYS A 61 2.02 -11.28 -10.32
CA LYS A 61 1.60 -10.15 -11.15
C LYS A 61 2.21 -8.84 -10.65
N VAL A 62 2.17 -8.64 -9.34
CA VAL A 62 2.65 -7.43 -8.66
C VAL A 62 4.16 -7.26 -8.83
N LEU A 63 4.94 -8.33 -8.67
CA LEU A 63 6.39 -8.29 -8.82
C LEU A 63 6.82 -7.79 -10.20
N ASN A 64 6.19 -8.31 -11.25
CA ASN A 64 6.48 -7.88 -12.62
C ASN A 64 6.01 -6.45 -12.89
N GLN A 65 4.81 -6.09 -12.42
CA GLN A 65 4.20 -4.78 -12.66
C GLN A 65 5.03 -3.65 -12.05
N TYR A 66 5.59 -3.83 -10.87
CA TYR A 66 6.31 -2.79 -10.12
C TYR A 66 7.83 -3.00 -10.11
N ALA A 67 8.35 -3.97 -10.88
CA ALA A 67 9.77 -4.32 -10.92
C ALA A 67 10.35 -4.54 -9.51
N ILE A 68 9.68 -5.36 -8.70
CA ILE A 68 10.13 -5.76 -7.37
C ILE A 68 10.91 -7.07 -7.49
N LYS A 69 12.14 -7.09 -6.97
CA LYS A 69 13.01 -8.27 -7.01
C LYS A 69 12.61 -9.26 -5.90
N PRO A 70 12.13 -10.46 -6.24
CA PRO A 70 11.90 -11.49 -5.23
C PRO A 70 13.23 -12.07 -4.74
N VAL A 71 13.32 -12.29 -3.44
CA VAL A 71 14.40 -13.03 -2.77
C VAL A 71 13.77 -14.27 -2.17
N GLN A 72 13.99 -15.41 -2.85
CA GLN A 72 13.42 -16.69 -2.45
C GLN A 72 14.09 -17.20 -1.19
N GLN A 73 13.28 -17.54 -0.19
CA GLN A 73 13.70 -18.25 0.99
C GLN A 73 12.87 -19.52 1.15
N PHE A 74 13.52 -20.67 1.11
CA PHE A 74 12.83 -21.94 1.33
C PHE A 74 12.61 -22.17 2.83
N ALA A 75 11.40 -22.51 3.19
CA ALA A 75 11.07 -22.92 4.57
C ALA A 75 11.58 -24.35 4.83
N TYR A 76 12.84 -24.49 5.27
CA TYR A 76 13.40 -25.80 5.63
C TYR A 76 12.78 -26.42 6.87
N THR A 77 12.16 -25.61 7.73
CA THR A 77 11.45 -26.05 8.95
C THR A 77 10.27 -25.11 9.20
N THR A 78 9.12 -25.69 9.46
CA THR A 78 7.90 -24.92 9.81
C THR A 78 8.14 -24.08 11.07
N GLY A 79 7.81 -22.78 11.02
CA GLY A 79 7.84 -21.90 12.19
C GLY A 79 9.21 -21.30 12.55
N LYS A 80 10.17 -21.23 11.62
CA LYS A 80 11.43 -20.51 11.83
C LYS A 80 11.47 -19.25 10.98
N ASN A 81 11.99 -18.15 11.56
CA ASN A 81 12.15 -16.80 10.98
C ASN A 81 13.26 -16.76 9.90
N ALA A 82 13.24 -17.68 8.92
CA ALA A 82 14.25 -17.75 7.88
C ALA A 82 14.14 -16.56 6.92
N THR A 83 12.93 -16.12 6.62
CA THR A 83 12.62 -14.95 5.80
C THR A 83 13.16 -13.69 6.47
N ASP A 84 12.87 -13.49 7.77
CA ASP A 84 13.30 -12.32 8.54
C ASP A 84 14.81 -12.22 8.60
N SER A 85 15.50 -13.33 8.90
CA SER A 85 16.96 -13.38 8.95
C SER A 85 17.58 -13.00 7.60
N THR A 86 17.02 -13.48 6.49
CA THR A 86 17.50 -13.15 5.14
C THR A 86 17.29 -11.67 4.84
N MET A 87 16.13 -11.11 5.18
CA MET A 87 15.85 -9.69 5.01
C MET A 87 16.79 -8.82 5.86
N ILE A 88 17.07 -9.22 7.11
CA ILE A 88 17.99 -8.50 7.99
C ILE A 88 19.41 -8.51 7.42
N ILE A 89 19.93 -9.66 6.97
CA ILE A 89 21.27 -9.77 6.38
C ILE A 89 21.39 -8.88 5.15
N ASP A 90 20.43 -8.97 4.24
CA ASP A 90 20.42 -8.18 3.00
C ASP A 90 20.27 -6.67 3.28
N ALA A 91 19.49 -6.29 4.28
CA ALA A 91 19.38 -4.92 4.74
C ALA A 91 20.73 -4.38 5.27
N MET A 92 21.46 -5.19 6.04
CA MET A 92 22.78 -4.82 6.54
C MET A 92 23.80 -4.70 5.41
N ASP A 93 23.79 -5.60 4.43
CA ASP A 93 24.62 -5.50 3.23
C ASP A 93 24.35 -4.19 2.48
N LEU A 94 23.07 -3.86 2.25
CA LEU A 94 22.68 -2.61 1.60
C LEU A 94 23.11 -1.37 2.42
N LEU A 95 22.95 -1.42 3.74
CA LEU A 95 23.35 -0.36 4.66
C LEU A 95 24.85 -0.01 4.50
N TYR A 96 25.70 -1.02 4.48
CA TYR A 96 27.15 -0.84 4.36
C TYR A 96 27.62 -0.43 2.96
N THR A 97 26.77 -0.51 1.93
CA THR A 97 27.09 0.08 0.62
C THR A 97 27.16 1.61 0.65
N ARG A 98 26.56 2.25 1.66
CA ARG A 98 26.46 3.70 1.82
C ARG A 98 25.86 4.42 0.60
N ARG A 99 24.94 3.76 -0.11
CA ARG A 99 24.30 4.28 -1.32
C ARG A 99 22.90 4.84 -1.10
N PHE A 100 22.35 4.65 0.09
CA PHE A 100 20.98 4.99 0.43
C PHE A 100 20.92 6.05 1.50
N ASP A 101 19.90 6.88 1.44
CA ASP A 101 19.61 7.92 2.42
C ASP A 101 18.56 7.44 3.44
N GLY A 102 17.89 6.33 3.13
CA GLY A 102 16.91 5.73 4.03
C GLY A 102 16.43 4.35 3.59
N PHE A 103 15.69 3.71 4.49
CA PHE A 103 15.10 2.39 4.30
C PHE A 103 13.60 2.44 4.56
N CYS A 104 12.84 1.76 3.71
CA CYS A 104 11.43 1.46 3.92
C CYS A 104 11.31 -0.01 4.31
N LEU A 105 10.88 -0.28 5.54
CA LEU A 105 10.68 -1.62 6.07
C LEU A 105 9.19 -1.93 6.10
N VAL A 106 8.77 -2.94 5.33
CA VAL A 106 7.36 -3.31 5.17
C VAL A 106 7.12 -4.64 5.87
N SER A 107 6.73 -4.59 7.11
CA SER A 107 6.38 -5.74 7.96
C SER A 107 5.59 -5.29 9.18
N SER A 108 4.87 -6.22 9.81
CA SER A 108 4.21 -6.04 11.10
C SER A 108 4.91 -6.79 12.23
N ASP A 109 6.11 -7.35 11.97
CA ASP A 109 6.84 -8.14 12.94
C ASP A 109 7.78 -7.26 13.79
N SER A 110 7.76 -7.51 15.11
CA SER A 110 8.64 -6.85 16.08
C SER A 110 10.11 -7.24 15.94
N ASP A 111 10.42 -8.35 15.27
CA ASP A 111 11.79 -8.86 15.10
C ASP A 111 12.65 -7.89 14.27
N PHE A 112 12.02 -7.01 13.48
CA PHE A 112 12.69 -5.94 12.76
C PHE A 112 13.00 -4.69 13.59
N THR A 113 12.61 -4.65 14.88
CA THR A 113 12.91 -3.52 15.77
C THR A 113 14.41 -3.24 15.86
N GLY A 114 15.22 -4.29 16.05
CA GLY A 114 16.68 -4.17 16.12
C GLY A 114 17.31 -3.64 14.82
N LEU A 115 16.79 -4.10 13.67
CA LEU A 115 17.22 -3.61 12.36
C LEU A 115 16.92 -2.11 12.20
N ALA A 116 15.70 -1.69 12.54
CA ALA A 116 15.30 -0.28 12.43
C ALA A 116 16.19 0.63 13.29
N LEU A 117 16.47 0.21 14.53
CA LEU A 117 17.37 0.93 15.43
C LEU A 117 18.79 1.01 14.85
N ARG A 118 19.32 -0.10 14.32
CA ARG A 118 20.66 -0.16 13.75
C ARG A 118 20.82 0.77 12.54
N ILE A 119 19.82 0.82 11.65
CA ILE A 119 19.83 1.74 10.51
C ILE A 119 19.82 3.19 10.98
N ARG A 120 19.05 3.51 12.02
CA ARG A 120 19.01 4.85 12.61
C ARG A 120 20.31 5.27 13.27
N GLU A 121 21.01 4.33 13.92
CA GLU A 121 22.34 4.58 14.51
C GLU A 121 23.36 4.99 13.45
N GLU A 122 23.23 4.51 12.22
CA GLU A 122 24.05 4.94 11.07
C GLU A 122 23.62 6.30 10.49
N GLY A 123 22.63 6.96 11.09
CA GLY A 123 22.15 8.28 10.67
C GLY A 123 21.18 8.27 9.49
N LEU A 124 20.69 7.11 9.07
CA LEU A 124 19.77 6.97 7.94
C LEU A 124 18.32 7.01 8.38
N SER A 125 17.45 7.45 7.48
CA SER A 125 15.99 7.46 7.72
C SER A 125 15.39 6.07 7.67
N VAL A 126 14.46 5.76 8.59
CA VAL A 126 13.67 4.52 8.57
C VAL A 126 12.19 4.87 8.52
N ILE A 127 11.51 4.38 7.50
CA ILE A 127 10.08 4.50 7.32
C ILE A 127 9.49 3.10 7.43
N GLY A 128 8.70 2.84 8.46
CA GLY A 128 8.00 1.57 8.66
C GLY A 128 6.64 1.58 8.01
N PHE A 129 6.26 0.44 7.45
CA PHE A 129 4.91 0.18 6.93
C PHE A 129 4.43 -1.14 7.52
N GLY A 130 3.27 -1.16 8.13
CA GLY A 130 2.70 -2.36 8.73
C GLY A 130 1.26 -2.17 9.12
N GLU A 131 0.63 -3.23 9.60
CA GLU A 131 -0.76 -3.20 10.06
C GLU A 131 -0.89 -2.50 11.41
N GLU A 132 -2.11 -2.08 11.77
CA GLU A 132 -2.42 -1.45 13.07
C GLU A 132 -2.00 -2.31 14.28
N LYS A 133 -2.03 -3.63 14.13
CA LYS A 133 -1.60 -4.59 15.16
C LYS A 133 -0.09 -4.64 15.40
N THR A 134 0.72 -3.93 14.59
CA THR A 134 2.17 -3.88 14.71
C THR A 134 2.58 -3.41 16.10
N PRO A 135 3.48 -4.14 16.81
CA PRO A 135 3.91 -3.76 18.15
C PRO A 135 4.56 -2.38 18.20
N ASP A 136 4.31 -1.66 19.31
CA ASP A 136 4.83 -0.32 19.53
C ASP A 136 6.36 -0.24 19.47
N ALA A 137 7.05 -1.30 19.86
CA ALA A 137 8.50 -1.36 19.82
C ALA A 137 9.03 -1.11 18.39
N PHE A 138 8.47 -1.79 17.39
CA PHE A 138 8.87 -1.60 16.01
C PHE A 138 8.41 -0.24 15.46
N ARG A 139 7.19 0.17 15.77
CA ARG A 139 6.65 1.47 15.37
C ARG A 139 7.51 2.63 15.86
N ASN A 140 7.90 2.59 17.14
CA ASN A 140 8.74 3.63 17.77
C ASN A 140 10.21 3.57 17.32
N ALA A 141 10.69 2.43 16.84
CA ALA A 141 12.01 2.28 16.25
C ALA A 141 12.13 3.00 14.89
N CYS A 142 11.02 3.23 14.19
CA CYS A 142 11.00 3.95 12.92
C CYS A 142 10.95 5.48 13.14
N HIS A 143 11.48 6.27 12.18
CA HIS A 143 11.30 7.72 12.17
C HIS A 143 9.84 8.10 11.85
N LYS A 144 9.23 7.33 10.97
CA LYS A 144 7.83 7.43 10.61
C LYS A 144 7.26 6.02 10.43
N PHE A 145 6.03 5.81 10.86
CA PHE A 145 5.31 4.57 10.65
C PHE A 145 3.97 4.86 9.96
N ILE A 146 3.65 4.07 8.93
CA ILE A 146 2.45 4.24 8.11
C ILE A 146 1.68 2.92 8.12
N PHE A 147 0.42 3.01 8.49
CA PHE A 147 -0.45 1.84 8.52
C PHE A 147 -0.89 1.44 7.12
N THR A 148 -0.75 0.15 6.80
CA THR A 148 -1.06 -0.37 5.48
C THR A 148 -2.57 -0.38 5.17
N GLU A 149 -3.41 -0.30 6.18
CA GLU A 149 -4.86 -0.19 6.05
C GLU A 149 -5.28 1.04 5.24
N VAL A 150 -4.58 2.16 5.44
CA VAL A 150 -4.90 3.41 4.71
C VAL A 150 -4.42 3.40 3.25
N LEU A 151 -3.59 2.42 2.88
CA LEU A 151 -3.02 2.28 1.54
C LEU A 151 -3.83 1.31 0.66
N ARG A 152 -4.84 0.67 1.20
CA ARG A 152 -5.73 -0.20 0.44
C ARG A 152 -6.50 0.63 -0.60
N PRO A 153 -6.69 0.11 -1.83
CA PRO A 153 -7.59 0.76 -2.77
C PRO A 153 -8.95 0.94 -2.10
N SER A 154 -9.42 2.18 -2.03
CA SER A 154 -10.81 2.44 -1.63
C SER A 154 -11.68 1.68 -2.61
N VAL A 155 -12.46 0.71 -2.14
CA VAL A 155 -13.62 0.22 -2.89
C VAL A 155 -14.52 1.43 -2.98
N ALA A 156 -14.53 2.10 -4.13
CA ALA A 156 -15.47 3.16 -4.38
C ALA A 156 -16.86 2.57 -4.15
N GLU A 157 -17.51 2.99 -3.07
CA GLU A 157 -18.95 2.76 -2.94
C GLU A 157 -19.58 3.33 -4.20
N PRO A 158 -20.50 2.59 -4.84
CA PRO A 158 -21.18 3.12 -6.01
C PRO A 158 -21.84 4.43 -5.59
N VAL A 159 -21.36 5.54 -6.16
CA VAL A 159 -21.99 6.85 -6.02
C VAL A 159 -23.44 6.66 -6.38
N THR A 160 -24.33 6.62 -5.40
CA THR A 160 -25.76 6.68 -5.61
C THR A 160 -26.02 7.94 -6.44
N ALA A 161 -26.53 7.74 -7.64
CA ALA A 161 -26.90 8.80 -8.56
C ALA A 161 -27.72 9.87 -7.80
N PRO A 162 -27.53 11.16 -8.11
CA PRO A 162 -28.29 12.22 -7.45
C PRO A 162 -29.79 11.99 -7.72
N PRO A 163 -30.68 12.31 -6.75
CA PRO A 163 -32.10 12.13 -6.91
C PRO A 163 -32.59 12.99 -8.10
N LYS A 164 -33.29 12.36 -9.03
CA LYS A 164 -34.04 13.05 -10.08
C LYS A 164 -34.95 14.07 -9.39
N VAL A 165 -34.71 15.34 -9.64
CA VAL A 165 -35.61 16.42 -9.32
C VAL A 165 -36.84 16.25 -10.22
N GLU A 166 -37.92 15.77 -9.66
CA GLU A 166 -39.24 15.83 -10.27
C GLU A 166 -39.70 17.28 -10.23
N THR A 167 -39.67 17.93 -11.40
CA THR A 167 -40.25 19.24 -11.57
C THR A 167 -41.77 19.09 -11.63
N ALA A 168 -42.42 19.36 -10.50
CA ALA A 168 -43.85 19.59 -10.46
C ALA A 168 -44.13 20.93 -11.14
N LEU A 169 -44.83 20.90 -12.27
CA LEU A 169 -45.49 22.09 -12.80
C LEU A 169 -46.99 21.87 -12.93
N ALA A 170 -47.60 22.78 -12.27
CA ALA A 170 -48.96 23.11 -11.99
C ALA A 170 -50.05 22.73 -13.02
N LYS A 171 -51.20 22.42 -12.40
CA LYS A 171 -52.59 22.45 -12.91
C LYS A 171 -52.89 23.73 -13.70
N THR A 172 -53.67 23.60 -14.76
CA THR A 172 -54.99 24.29 -14.87
C THR A 172 -55.68 24.00 -16.20
N VAL A 173 -56.92 23.71 -16.03
CA VAL A 173 -58.15 24.08 -16.77
C VAL A 173 -58.66 23.12 -17.84
N THR A 174 -59.72 22.40 -17.47
CA THR A 174 -60.85 21.94 -18.27
C THR A 174 -61.59 23.16 -18.90
N PRO A 175 -62.38 23.04 -20.03
CA PRO A 175 -63.60 22.28 -20.06
C PRO A 175 -64.07 21.72 -21.40
N ALA A 176 -65.09 20.84 -21.30
CA ALA A 176 -66.26 20.62 -22.15
C ALA A 176 -66.17 19.64 -23.34
N THR A 177 -66.88 18.59 -23.12
CA THR A 177 -67.65 17.68 -24.01
C THR A 177 -68.47 18.42 -25.09
N PRO A 178 -68.78 17.81 -26.27
CA PRO A 178 -69.82 16.76 -26.28
C PRO A 178 -69.58 15.61 -27.28
N ALA A 179 -70.18 14.51 -26.94
CA ALA A 179 -70.58 13.41 -27.84
C ALA A 179 -71.92 13.81 -28.58
N PRO A 180 -72.52 12.95 -29.42
CA PRO A 180 -72.28 11.61 -29.95
C PRO A 180 -72.49 11.51 -31.46
N VAL A 181 -72.45 10.31 -32.09
CA VAL A 181 -73.40 9.71 -33.02
C VAL A 181 -72.82 8.48 -33.72
N VAL A 182 -73.19 7.32 -33.36
CA VAL A 182 -74.03 6.25 -33.98
C VAL A 182 -73.84 6.07 -35.51
N ASN A 183 -73.40 4.93 -35.97
CA ASN A 183 -74.19 3.93 -36.74
C ASN A 183 -73.29 2.96 -37.54
N SER A 184 -73.46 1.69 -37.23
CA SER A 184 -74.12 0.64 -38.07
C SER A 184 -73.35 0.09 -39.28
N LYS A 185 -73.03 -1.10 -39.16
CA LYS A 185 -73.12 -2.34 -39.98
C LYS A 185 -73.74 -2.21 -41.42
N PRO A 186 -73.47 -3.16 -42.30
CA PRO A 186 -73.40 -4.61 -42.03
C PRO A 186 -72.02 -5.25 -42.26
#